data_061777cdd44b8b019be40446b4f0e91e
#
_entry.id   061777cdd44b8b019be40446b4f0e91e
#
_cell.length_a   1.000
_cell.length_b   1.000
_cell.length_c   1.000
_cell.angle_alpha   90.00
_cell.angle_beta   90.00
_cell.angle_gamma   90.00
#
_symmetry.space_group_name_H-M   'P 1'
#
loop_
_entity.id
_entity.type
_entity.pdbx_description
1 polymer ?
#
loop_
_entity_poly.entity_id
_entity_poly.type
_entity_poly.pdbx_seq_one_letter_code
_entity_poly.pdbx_strand_id
1 'polypeptide(L)'
;MNKQSIHTDKAPAAIGPYSQGIAAGDFVFVSGQLPLDPATGTFPEGIAAQTRQSIQNLREILRAAGTDLDRVVKTTVFLYDMNDFAAMNAVYAELFGGENCPARAAIEVRRLPKDALVEIEAIAIR
;
A
#
# COMPACT_ATOMS: atom_id res chain seq x y z
N MET A 1 -18.14 -7.11 17.34
CA MET A 1 -17.71 -6.62 16.01
C MET A 1 -16.97 -7.72 15.28
N ASN A 2 -17.36 -8.02 14.06
CA ASN A 2 -16.74 -9.08 13.26
C ASN A 2 -15.66 -8.51 12.36
N LYS A 3 -14.63 -9.29 12.12
CA LYS A 3 -13.65 -8.97 11.09
C LYS A 3 -13.88 -9.86 9.88
N GLN A 4 -13.67 -9.29 8.70
CA GLN A 4 -13.86 -9.97 7.43
C GLN A 4 -12.58 -9.86 6.61
N SER A 5 -12.06 -11.00 6.14
CA SER A 5 -10.92 -11.02 5.23
C SER A 5 -11.31 -10.47 3.87
N ILE A 6 -10.43 -9.66 3.29
CA ILE A 6 -10.57 -9.13 1.94
C ILE A 6 -9.58 -9.87 1.05
N HIS A 7 -10.04 -10.28 -0.10
CA HIS A 7 -9.23 -10.99 -1.09
C HIS A 7 -9.49 -10.43 -2.50
N THR A 8 -8.43 -10.27 -3.28
CA THR A 8 -8.52 -9.92 -4.71
C THR A 8 -7.34 -10.52 -5.46
N ASP A 9 -7.59 -10.96 -6.68
CA ASP A 9 -6.52 -11.44 -7.58
C ASP A 9 -5.81 -10.26 -8.28
N LYS A 10 -6.30 -9.04 -8.12
CA LYS A 10 -5.72 -7.83 -8.73
C LYS A 10 -4.59 -7.22 -7.91
N ALA A 11 -4.26 -7.83 -6.79
CA ALA A 11 -3.12 -7.46 -5.95
C ALA A 11 -2.33 -8.74 -5.61
N PRO A 12 -1.08 -8.62 -5.16
CA PRO A 12 -0.29 -9.79 -4.80
C PRO A 12 -0.98 -10.67 -3.78
N ALA A 13 -0.95 -11.97 -3.99
CA ALA A 13 -1.55 -12.93 -3.06
C ALA A 13 -0.85 -12.87 -1.70
N ALA A 14 -1.64 -13.05 -0.63
CA ALA A 14 -1.10 -13.19 0.70
C ALA A 14 -0.44 -14.57 0.84
N ILE A 15 0.87 -14.58 0.95
CA ILE A 15 1.66 -15.81 1.13
C ILE A 15 2.11 -15.85 2.57
N GLY A 16 1.47 -16.73 3.37
CA GLY A 16 1.74 -16.85 4.79
C GLY A 16 0.51 -16.58 5.64
N PRO A 17 0.66 -16.47 6.95
CA PRO A 17 -0.46 -16.39 7.88
C PRO A 17 -0.98 -14.94 8.02
N TYR A 18 -1.45 -14.34 6.93
CA TYR A 18 -2.04 -13.00 6.94
C TYR A 18 -3.06 -12.84 5.80
N SER A 19 -3.91 -11.83 5.92
CA SER A 19 -4.87 -11.45 4.88
C SER A 19 -4.36 -10.23 4.12
N GLN A 20 -4.74 -10.08 2.87
CA GLN A 20 -4.45 -8.86 2.09
C GLN A 20 -5.04 -7.63 2.78
N GLY A 21 -6.25 -7.77 3.29
CA GLY A 21 -6.91 -6.73 4.06
C GLY A 21 -7.94 -7.31 5.00
N ILE A 22 -8.34 -6.51 5.98
CA ILE A 22 -9.37 -6.85 6.96
C ILE A 22 -10.35 -5.68 7.04
N ALA A 23 -11.63 -5.98 6.89
CA ALA A 23 -12.70 -5.04 7.20
C ALA A 23 -13.19 -5.30 8.62
N ALA A 24 -13.26 -4.27 9.43
CA ALA A 24 -13.76 -4.34 10.81
C ALA A 24 -14.52 -3.05 11.12
N GLY A 25 -15.83 -3.16 11.35
CA GLY A 25 -16.68 -1.99 11.53
C GLY A 25 -16.60 -1.08 10.31
N ASP A 26 -16.34 0.20 10.55
CA ASP A 26 -16.24 1.20 9.49
C ASP A 26 -14.83 1.30 8.88
N PHE A 27 -13.90 0.45 9.30
CA PHE A 27 -12.51 0.55 8.89
C PHE A 27 -12.08 -0.63 8.02
N VAL A 28 -11.14 -0.35 7.14
CA VAL A 28 -10.42 -1.35 6.34
C VAL A 28 -8.94 -1.19 6.62
N PHE A 29 -8.30 -2.29 7.02
CA PHE A 29 -6.88 -2.36 7.28
C PHE A 29 -6.23 -3.13 6.15
N VAL A 30 -5.29 -2.51 5.43
CA VAL A 30 -4.61 -3.14 4.31
C VAL A 30 -3.19 -3.47 4.71
N SER A 31 -2.82 -4.73 4.54
CA SER A 31 -1.45 -5.21 4.79
C SER A 31 -0.45 -4.45 3.95
N GLY A 32 0.78 -4.36 4.43
CA GLY A 32 1.87 -3.74 3.69
C GLY A 32 1.98 -4.31 2.27
N GLN A 33 1.94 -3.44 1.29
CA GLN A 33 2.03 -3.82 -0.11
C GLN A 33 3.42 -3.55 -0.65
N LEU A 34 4.11 -4.64 -1.02
CA LEU A 34 5.32 -4.58 -1.81
C LEU A 34 4.97 -4.14 -3.24
N PRO A 35 5.94 -3.61 -4.00
CA PRO A 35 5.69 -3.15 -5.37
C PRO A 35 5.62 -4.30 -6.38
N LEU A 36 5.02 -5.42 -6.01
CA LEU A 36 4.92 -6.58 -6.89
C LEU A 36 3.76 -6.38 -7.86
N ASP A 37 4.05 -6.45 -9.16
CA ASP A 37 3.03 -6.45 -10.18
C ASP A 37 2.40 -7.86 -10.23
N PRO A 38 1.11 -8.02 -9.88
CA PRO A 38 0.51 -9.35 -9.84
C PRO A 38 0.39 -10.01 -11.23
N ALA A 39 0.45 -9.22 -12.31
CA ALA A 39 0.38 -9.75 -13.68
C ALA A 39 1.70 -10.39 -14.11
N THR A 40 2.84 -9.90 -13.63
CA THR A 40 4.17 -10.37 -14.05
C THR A 40 4.90 -11.15 -12.97
N GLY A 41 4.53 -10.94 -11.71
CA GLY A 41 5.25 -11.52 -10.57
C GLY A 41 6.60 -10.86 -10.29
N THR A 42 6.82 -9.66 -10.82
CA THR A 42 8.10 -8.94 -10.68
C THR A 42 7.86 -7.53 -10.16
N PHE A 43 8.94 -6.90 -9.66
CA PHE A 43 8.93 -5.49 -9.28
C PHE A 43 9.31 -4.63 -10.49
N PRO A 44 8.65 -3.49 -10.72
CA PRO A 44 9.15 -2.50 -11.67
C PRO A 44 10.44 -1.88 -11.15
N GLU A 45 11.22 -1.27 -12.04
CA GLU A 45 12.50 -0.68 -11.68
C GLU A 45 12.36 0.75 -11.18
N GLY A 46 13.09 1.04 -10.10
CA GLY A 46 13.21 2.37 -9.56
C GLY A 46 12.12 2.74 -8.56
N ILE A 47 12.42 3.74 -7.74
CA ILE A 47 11.56 4.12 -6.61
C ILE A 47 10.21 4.68 -7.08
N ALA A 48 10.18 5.47 -8.15
CA ALA A 48 8.94 6.06 -8.63
C ALA A 48 7.95 4.98 -9.10
N ALA A 49 8.42 4.04 -9.94
CA ALA A 49 7.58 2.96 -10.46
C ALA A 49 7.17 1.99 -9.33
N GLN A 50 8.06 1.70 -8.40
CA GLN A 50 7.75 0.84 -7.26
C GLN A 50 6.72 1.49 -6.33
N THR A 51 6.85 2.77 -6.05
CA THR A 51 5.86 3.50 -5.23
C THR A 51 4.48 3.45 -5.87
N ARG A 52 4.42 3.70 -7.19
CA ARG A 52 3.15 3.64 -7.92
C ARG A 52 2.53 2.24 -7.85
N GLN A 53 3.33 1.21 -8.03
CA GLN A 53 2.84 -0.17 -7.97
C GLN A 53 2.32 -0.54 -6.59
N SER A 54 3.04 -0.18 -5.53
CA SER A 54 2.58 -0.43 -4.15
C SER A 54 1.24 0.23 -3.89
N ILE A 55 1.07 1.48 -4.31
CA ILE A 55 -0.20 2.21 -4.10
C ILE A 55 -1.32 1.61 -4.96
N GLN A 56 -1.04 1.19 -6.18
CA GLN A 56 -2.04 0.50 -7.00
C GLN A 56 -2.49 -0.82 -6.36
N ASN A 57 -1.57 -1.55 -5.73
CA ASN A 57 -1.93 -2.76 -4.99
C ASN A 57 -2.84 -2.44 -3.81
N LEU A 58 -2.54 -1.38 -3.05
CA LEU A 58 -3.44 -0.88 -2.00
C LEU A 58 -4.83 -0.59 -2.55
N ARG A 59 -4.88 0.11 -3.69
CA ARG A 59 -6.14 0.51 -4.31
C ARG A 59 -7.02 -0.69 -4.65
N GLU A 60 -6.43 -1.72 -5.23
CA GLU A 60 -7.21 -2.91 -5.62
C GLU A 60 -7.79 -3.64 -4.42
N ILE A 61 -7.03 -3.72 -3.32
CA ILE A 61 -7.53 -4.32 -2.08
C ILE A 61 -8.64 -3.46 -1.47
N LEU A 62 -8.46 -2.13 -1.47
CA LEU A 62 -9.49 -1.21 -0.99
C LEU A 62 -10.77 -1.32 -1.82
N ARG A 63 -10.65 -1.40 -3.14
CA ARG A 63 -11.81 -1.57 -4.03
C ARG A 63 -12.55 -2.87 -3.77
N ALA A 64 -11.81 -3.95 -3.51
CA ALA A 64 -12.43 -5.22 -3.13
C ALA A 64 -13.20 -5.12 -1.81
N ALA A 65 -12.83 -4.18 -0.95
CA ALA A 65 -13.52 -3.91 0.31
C ALA A 65 -14.64 -2.87 0.17
N GLY A 66 -14.86 -2.32 -1.04
CA GLY A 66 -15.92 -1.34 -1.29
C GLY A 66 -15.53 0.11 -1.00
N THR A 67 -14.23 0.41 -0.96
CA THR A 67 -13.73 1.77 -0.73
C THR A 67 -12.65 2.11 -1.77
N ASP A 68 -11.89 3.19 -1.58
CA ASP A 68 -10.84 3.59 -2.52
C ASP A 68 -9.80 4.47 -1.81
N LEU A 69 -8.79 4.92 -2.55
CA LEU A 69 -7.68 5.73 -2.03
C LEU A 69 -8.13 7.03 -1.37
N ASP A 70 -9.19 7.65 -1.87
CA ASP A 70 -9.72 8.91 -1.32
C ASP A 70 -10.31 8.74 0.09
N ARG A 71 -10.49 7.52 0.55
CA ARG A 71 -11.00 7.22 1.88
C ARG A 71 -9.94 6.68 2.83
N VAL A 72 -8.69 6.67 2.41
CA VAL A 72 -7.56 6.30 3.26
C VAL A 72 -7.34 7.40 4.29
N VAL A 73 -7.22 7.01 5.56
CA VAL A 73 -7.03 7.95 6.68
C VAL A 73 -5.61 7.91 7.23
N LYS A 74 -4.90 6.82 7.03
CA LYS A 74 -3.53 6.65 7.53
C LYS A 74 -2.73 5.76 6.61
N THR A 75 -1.49 6.14 6.35
CA THR A 75 -0.50 5.28 5.69
C THR A 75 0.78 5.21 6.51
N THR A 76 1.53 4.13 6.33
CA THR A 76 2.93 4.03 6.74
C THR A 76 3.73 3.65 5.51
N VAL A 77 4.75 4.44 5.19
CA VAL A 77 5.65 4.20 4.07
C VAL A 77 6.99 3.73 4.63
N PHE A 78 7.39 2.53 4.23
CA PHE A 78 8.68 1.95 4.61
C PHE A 78 9.61 2.08 3.41
N LEU A 79 10.75 2.77 3.60
CA LEU A 79 11.75 2.98 2.55
C LEU A 79 13.03 2.21 2.88
N TYR A 80 13.61 1.57 1.87
CA TYR A 80 14.94 1.00 2.02
C TYR A 80 16.00 2.09 2.16
N ASP A 81 15.81 3.24 1.50
CA ASP A 81 16.77 4.35 1.50
C ASP A 81 16.01 5.68 1.58
N MET A 82 16.25 6.45 2.64
CA MET A 82 15.59 7.74 2.83
C MET A 82 15.99 8.77 1.76
N ASN A 83 17.09 8.56 1.04
CA ASN A 83 17.43 9.39 -0.11
C ASN A 83 16.39 9.30 -1.23
N ASP A 84 15.57 8.25 -1.24
CA ASP A 84 14.47 8.09 -2.19
C ASP A 84 13.19 8.83 -1.78
N PHE A 85 13.22 9.53 -0.63
CA PHE A 85 12.00 10.14 -0.08
C PHE A 85 11.35 11.11 -1.07
N ALA A 86 12.12 12.01 -1.67
CA ALA A 86 11.57 13.02 -2.58
C ALA A 86 10.91 12.39 -3.81
N ALA A 87 11.54 11.37 -4.40
CA ALA A 87 10.99 10.68 -5.56
C ALA A 87 9.74 9.87 -5.21
N MET A 88 9.75 9.18 -4.07
CA MET A 88 8.57 8.50 -3.54
C MET A 88 7.43 9.49 -3.31
N ASN A 89 7.75 10.63 -2.66
CA ASN A 89 6.75 11.61 -2.28
C ASN A 89 6.07 12.26 -3.50
N ALA A 90 6.79 12.43 -4.60
CA ALA A 90 6.21 12.97 -5.82
C ALA A 90 5.11 12.06 -6.37
N VAL A 91 5.33 10.75 -6.40
CA VAL A 91 4.31 9.78 -6.84
C VAL A 91 3.18 9.68 -5.82
N TYR A 92 3.52 9.66 -4.53
CA TYR A 92 2.53 9.63 -3.46
C TYR A 92 1.56 10.82 -3.58
N ALA A 93 2.09 12.01 -3.87
CA ALA A 93 1.27 13.22 -4.02
C ALA A 93 0.30 13.11 -5.21
N GLU A 94 0.68 12.45 -6.30
CA GLU A 94 -0.22 12.23 -7.42
C GLU A 94 -1.45 11.39 -7.04
N LEU A 95 -1.26 10.42 -6.15
CA LEU A 95 -2.28 9.41 -5.85
C LEU A 95 -3.05 9.70 -4.56
N PHE A 96 -2.43 10.34 -3.57
CA PHE A 96 -3.02 10.70 -2.30
C PHE A 96 -3.13 12.21 -2.08
N GLY A 97 -2.61 13.02 -3.01
CA GLY A 97 -2.59 14.47 -2.86
C GLY A 97 -3.97 15.10 -2.97
N GLY A 98 -4.02 16.40 -2.69
CA GLY A 98 -5.25 17.18 -2.69
C GLY A 98 -5.62 17.62 -1.29
N GLU A 99 -6.91 17.85 -1.05
CA GLU A 99 -7.41 18.19 0.28
C GLU A 99 -7.53 16.91 1.10
N ASN A 100 -7.34 17.03 2.41
CA ASN A 100 -7.49 15.91 3.34
C ASN A 100 -6.61 14.71 3.02
N CYS A 101 -5.32 14.94 2.75
CA CYS A 101 -4.36 13.85 2.63
C CYS A 101 -4.38 12.95 3.87
N PRO A 102 -4.10 11.66 3.74
CA PRO A 102 -4.01 10.78 4.90
C PRO A 102 -2.94 11.24 5.88
N ALA A 103 -3.13 10.94 7.15
CA ALA A 103 -2.02 10.99 8.10
C ALA A 103 -0.95 9.99 7.67
N ARG A 104 0.33 10.29 7.88
CA ARG A 104 1.41 9.45 7.37
C ARG A 104 2.63 9.44 8.29
N ALA A 105 3.28 8.28 8.36
CA ALA A 105 4.66 8.16 8.77
C ALA A 105 5.46 7.59 7.59
N ALA A 106 6.68 8.08 7.40
CA ALA A 106 7.62 7.54 6.42
C ALA A 106 8.95 7.29 7.13
N ILE A 107 9.44 6.06 7.07
CA ILE A 107 10.63 5.64 7.80
C ILE A 107 11.56 4.84 6.90
N GLU A 108 12.86 4.93 7.17
CA GLU A 108 13.84 4.05 6.56
C GLU A 108 13.94 2.77 7.36
N VAL A 109 13.97 1.65 6.67
CA VAL A 109 14.16 0.33 7.27
C VAL A 109 15.45 -0.28 6.75
N ARG A 110 15.97 -1.24 7.49
CA ARG A 110 17.22 -1.88 7.13
C ARG A 110 17.10 -2.68 5.85
N ARG A 111 15.96 -3.32 5.61
CA ARG A 111 15.71 -4.14 4.43
C ARG A 111 14.22 -4.42 4.29
N LEU A 112 13.77 -4.59 3.06
CA LEU A 112 12.41 -5.02 2.75
C LEU A 112 12.45 -6.38 2.06
N PRO A 113 11.36 -7.16 2.15
CA PRO A 113 11.30 -8.45 1.47
C PRO A 113 11.59 -8.32 -0.02
N LYS A 114 12.33 -9.28 -0.57
CA LYS A 114 12.70 -9.33 -2.00
C LYS A 114 13.45 -8.10 -2.47
N ASP A 115 14.12 -7.40 -1.52
CA ASP A 115 14.90 -6.20 -1.81
C ASP A 115 14.07 -5.09 -2.45
N ALA A 116 12.80 -4.96 -2.07
CA ALA A 116 11.97 -3.85 -2.48
C ALA A 116 12.56 -2.52 -1.98
N LEU A 117 12.31 -1.45 -2.72
CA LEU A 117 12.72 -0.10 -2.32
C LEU A 117 11.68 0.57 -1.44
N VAL A 118 10.44 0.08 -1.47
CA VAL A 118 9.32 0.67 -0.74
C VAL A 118 8.29 -0.39 -0.40
N GLU A 119 7.60 -0.19 0.72
CA GLU A 119 6.42 -0.95 1.10
C GLU A 119 5.46 0.02 1.77
N ILE A 120 4.16 -0.09 1.51
CA ILE A 120 3.16 0.84 2.05
C ILE A 120 1.96 0.06 2.59
N GLU A 121 1.57 0.38 3.82
CA GLU A 121 0.33 -0.11 4.42
C GLU A 121 -0.65 1.04 4.60
N ALA A 122 -1.93 0.72 4.77
CA ALA A 122 -2.97 1.75 4.86
C ALA A 122 -4.12 1.33 5.76
N ILE A 123 -4.78 2.35 6.33
CA ILE A 123 -6.07 2.23 7.01
C ILE A 123 -7.02 3.17 6.29
N ALA A 124 -8.20 2.65 5.94
CA ALA A 124 -9.23 3.44 5.26
C ALA A 124 -10.56 3.32 5.99
N ILE A 125 -11.48 4.21 5.66
CA ILE A 125 -12.88 4.10 6.07
C ILE A 125 -13.70 3.56 4.89
N ARG A 126 -14.77 2.88 5.20
CA ARG A 126 -15.68 2.30 4.20
C ARG A 126 -16.71 3.30 3.71
#